data_172fed4238cdf10d3a5057cbddc9af59
#
_entry.id   172fed4238cdf10d3a5057cbddc9af59
#
_cell.length_a   1.000
_cell.length_b   1.000
_cell.length_c   1.000
_cell.angle_alpha   90.00
_cell.angle_beta   90.00
_cell.angle_gamma   90.00
#
_symmetry.space_group_name_H-M   'P 1'
#
loop_
_entity.id
_entity.type
_entity.pdbx_description
1 polymer ?
#
loop_
_entity_poly.entity_id
_entity_poly.type
_entity_poly.pdbx_seq_one_letter_code
_entity_poly.pdbx_strand_id
1 'polypeptide(L)'
;MQREFSKQVASAALDFFNSRQGKMLALVRALVETESASGDLEGSRAVVQLLAETAREIDGVTSVERIESPNYGEHLRVRAFTDAPESSGTVLLIGHTDTVHPRGSLQERPWRASDGRIYGPGIFDMKANCALAVEVIRALAALNLAPRHAVTLLLTCDEETGSATGRALVEAEARRAHSVLVLEPPAPGGRVKTARKGTGIFTIEAHGIAAHAGLEPEKGASAILEIARQIERLHAMNDPSRGITVNVGVVHGGTRSNVVPAEAEAEIDLRFSTAEDAKKLEAAILGARPFDERVKIKVRGGVNRPPLERTEKVAKLFELAREVAAQLDFELGETAVGGASDGNFAAALNVPVLDGLGIDGDGAHAIHEHIIVDDIARRGALLTGLIASL
;
A
#
# COMPACT_ATOMS: atom_id res chain seq x y z
N MET A 1 7.43 -35.29 -3.95
CA MET A 1 6.79 -35.35 -2.61
C MET A 1 7.03 -33.99 -1.96
N GLN A 2 6.00 -33.20 -1.79
CA GLN A 2 6.10 -31.88 -1.20
C GLN A 2 6.45 -32.02 0.29
N ARG A 3 7.42 -31.25 0.77
CA ARG A 3 7.72 -31.21 2.21
C ARG A 3 6.66 -30.31 2.88
N GLU A 4 5.88 -30.88 3.78
CA GLU A 4 5.03 -30.13 4.69
C GLU A 4 5.89 -29.15 5.50
N PHE A 5 5.41 -27.93 5.75
CA PHE A 5 6.13 -26.94 6.56
C PHE A 5 6.08 -27.34 8.03
N SER A 6 6.95 -28.30 8.37
CA SER A 6 7.10 -28.85 9.72
C SER A 6 8.02 -27.99 10.59
N LYS A 7 8.06 -28.26 11.89
CA LYS A 7 9.03 -27.61 12.80
C LYS A 7 10.48 -27.70 12.35
N GLN A 8 10.89 -28.82 11.74
CA GLN A 8 12.24 -28.97 11.20
C GLN A 8 12.51 -28.02 10.03
N VAL A 9 11.52 -27.85 9.14
CA VAL A 9 11.63 -26.93 8.01
C VAL A 9 11.58 -25.47 8.51
N ALA A 10 10.75 -25.19 9.51
CA ALA A 10 10.66 -23.89 10.16
C ALA A 10 12.00 -23.47 10.79
N SER A 11 12.67 -24.39 11.53
CA SER A 11 14.02 -24.15 12.07
C SER A 11 15.03 -23.88 10.97
N ALA A 12 15.03 -24.67 9.90
CA ALA A 12 15.94 -24.47 8.77
C ALA A 12 15.71 -23.13 8.07
N ALA A 13 14.46 -22.66 7.99
CA ALA A 13 14.13 -21.34 7.44
C ALA A 13 14.66 -20.22 8.35
N LEU A 14 14.47 -20.31 9.67
CA LEU A 14 15.04 -19.36 10.62
C LEU A 14 16.56 -19.31 10.53
N ASP A 15 17.23 -20.46 10.51
CA ASP A 15 18.69 -20.57 10.40
C ASP A 15 19.20 -19.96 9.08
N PHE A 16 18.45 -20.15 7.98
CA PHE A 16 18.78 -19.52 6.71
C PHE A 16 18.79 -18.01 6.82
N PHE A 17 17.72 -17.38 7.32
CA PHE A 17 17.65 -15.93 7.45
C PHE A 17 18.65 -15.39 8.46
N ASN A 18 18.86 -16.06 9.59
CA ASN A 18 19.87 -15.68 10.58
C ASN A 18 21.28 -15.69 9.98
N SER A 19 21.64 -16.74 9.22
CA SER A 19 22.95 -16.84 8.58
C SER A 19 23.19 -15.79 7.50
N ARG A 20 22.11 -15.29 6.88
CA ARG A 20 22.14 -14.30 5.79
C ARG A 20 21.80 -12.89 6.24
N GLN A 21 21.49 -12.67 7.52
CA GLN A 21 21.06 -11.36 8.03
C GLN A 21 22.02 -10.24 7.64
N GLY A 22 23.33 -10.45 7.73
CA GLY A 22 24.32 -9.45 7.32
C GLY A 22 24.25 -9.08 5.83
N LYS A 23 24.02 -10.08 4.95
CA LYS A 23 23.88 -9.84 3.51
C LYS A 23 22.56 -9.11 3.20
N MET A 24 21.48 -9.51 3.85
CA MET A 24 20.19 -8.85 3.71
C MET A 24 20.26 -7.40 4.18
N LEU A 25 20.86 -7.14 5.34
CA LEU A 25 21.04 -5.78 5.85
C LEU A 25 21.94 -4.92 4.96
N ALA A 26 22.91 -5.49 4.27
CA ALA A 26 23.71 -4.78 3.27
C ALA A 26 22.86 -4.34 2.07
N LEU A 27 21.95 -5.21 1.58
CA LEU A 27 21.00 -4.86 0.54
C LEU A 27 20.01 -3.78 1.03
N VAL A 28 19.43 -3.95 2.21
CA VAL A 28 18.52 -2.94 2.81
C VAL A 28 19.21 -1.59 2.90
N ARG A 29 20.47 -1.57 3.34
CA ARG A 29 21.26 -0.34 3.43
C ARG A 29 21.45 0.31 2.05
N ALA A 30 21.83 -0.47 1.06
CA ALA A 30 21.99 0.04 -0.31
C ALA A 30 20.67 0.64 -0.84
N LEU A 31 19.53 -0.02 -0.58
CA LEU A 31 18.21 0.47 -0.97
C LEU A 31 17.83 1.76 -0.23
N VAL A 32 18.10 1.85 1.07
CA VAL A 32 17.82 3.05 1.87
C VAL A 32 18.72 4.21 1.44
N GLU A 33 20.01 3.96 1.24
CA GLU A 33 20.98 4.97 0.78
C GLU A 33 20.75 5.42 -0.67
N THR A 34 19.91 4.68 -1.43
CA THR A 34 19.43 5.09 -2.76
C THR A 34 18.05 5.72 -2.58
N GLU A 35 17.97 7.05 -2.50
CA GLU A 35 16.71 7.76 -2.35
C GLU A 35 15.79 7.55 -3.56
N SER A 36 14.51 7.27 -3.33
CA SER A 36 13.49 7.01 -4.36
C SER A 36 12.14 7.60 -3.97
N ALA A 37 12.08 8.91 -3.79
CA ALA A 37 10.80 9.60 -3.62
C ALA A 37 9.86 9.34 -4.80
N SER A 38 8.54 9.27 -4.55
CA SER A 38 7.56 9.13 -5.63
C SER A 38 7.76 10.23 -6.69
N GLY A 39 7.91 9.84 -7.96
CA GLY A 39 8.22 10.76 -9.07
C GLY A 39 9.71 11.06 -9.27
N ASP A 40 10.61 10.53 -8.45
CA ASP A 40 12.05 10.59 -8.68
C ASP A 40 12.47 9.47 -9.65
N LEU A 41 12.52 9.79 -10.94
CA LEU A 41 12.81 8.83 -12.01
C LEU A 41 14.17 8.16 -11.86
N GLU A 42 15.20 8.92 -11.45
CA GLU A 42 16.55 8.42 -11.29
C GLU A 42 16.66 7.49 -10.10
N GLY A 43 16.13 7.91 -8.95
CA GLY A 43 16.10 7.11 -7.73
C GLY A 43 15.31 5.83 -7.89
N SER A 44 14.12 5.89 -8.51
CA SER A 44 13.30 4.72 -8.83
C SER A 44 14.07 3.70 -9.67
N ARG A 45 14.69 4.14 -10.77
CA ARG A 45 15.49 3.26 -11.64
C ARG A 45 16.70 2.64 -10.93
N ALA A 46 17.34 3.39 -10.05
CA ALA A 46 18.49 2.91 -9.29
C ALA A 46 18.08 1.84 -8.25
N VAL A 47 16.99 2.05 -7.50
CA VAL A 47 16.44 1.05 -6.56
C VAL A 47 16.01 -0.22 -7.30
N VAL A 48 15.29 -0.07 -8.41
CA VAL A 48 14.85 -1.20 -9.24
C VAL A 48 16.03 -1.97 -9.82
N GLN A 49 17.12 -1.28 -10.23
CA GLN A 49 18.34 -1.91 -10.72
C GLN A 49 18.98 -2.81 -9.65
N LEU A 50 19.15 -2.31 -8.42
CA LEU A 50 19.71 -3.07 -7.29
C LEU A 50 18.91 -4.35 -7.02
N LEU A 51 17.58 -4.24 -6.97
CA LEU A 51 16.69 -5.38 -6.73
C LEU A 51 16.70 -6.36 -7.89
N ALA A 52 16.71 -5.87 -9.14
CA ALA A 52 16.73 -6.70 -10.34
C ALA A 52 18.04 -7.50 -10.46
N GLU A 53 19.19 -6.89 -10.17
CA GLU A 53 20.49 -7.57 -10.15
C GLU A 53 20.51 -8.65 -9.08
N THR A 54 20.06 -8.33 -7.85
CA THR A 54 19.99 -9.29 -6.75
C THR A 54 19.07 -10.48 -7.07
N ALA A 55 17.93 -10.22 -7.73
CA ALA A 55 16.98 -11.27 -8.10
C ALA A 55 17.51 -12.21 -9.19
N ARG A 56 18.27 -11.70 -10.18
CA ARG A 56 18.87 -12.52 -11.25
C ARG A 56 19.86 -13.56 -10.74
N GLU A 57 20.44 -13.35 -9.56
CA GLU A 57 21.38 -14.28 -8.94
C GLU A 57 20.71 -15.45 -8.21
N ILE A 58 19.37 -15.53 -8.21
CA ILE A 58 18.62 -16.51 -7.43
C ILE A 58 18.26 -17.71 -8.31
N ASP A 59 18.63 -18.90 -7.88
CA ASP A 59 18.16 -20.12 -8.50
C ASP A 59 16.62 -20.22 -8.44
N GLY A 60 16.02 -20.62 -9.57
CA GLY A 60 14.56 -20.70 -9.70
C GLY A 60 13.90 -19.41 -10.17
N VAL A 61 14.59 -18.26 -10.24
CA VAL A 61 14.12 -17.08 -10.93
C VAL A 61 14.24 -17.29 -12.44
N THR A 62 13.14 -17.10 -13.14
CA THR A 62 13.03 -17.38 -14.59
C THR A 62 12.90 -16.10 -15.42
N SER A 63 12.43 -15.01 -14.83
CA SER A 63 12.29 -13.72 -15.52
C SER A 63 12.43 -12.57 -14.53
N VAL A 64 13.13 -11.51 -14.96
CA VAL A 64 13.28 -10.24 -14.24
C VAL A 64 13.04 -9.12 -15.24
N GLU A 65 11.90 -8.45 -15.11
CA GLU A 65 11.47 -7.39 -16.00
C GLU A 65 11.44 -6.03 -15.27
N ARG A 66 12.04 -5.03 -15.89
CA ARG A 66 11.93 -3.63 -15.51
C ARG A 66 10.89 -2.99 -16.44
N ILE A 67 9.82 -2.46 -15.89
CA ILE A 67 8.67 -1.95 -16.62
C ILE A 67 8.62 -0.44 -16.46
N GLU A 68 8.83 0.29 -17.55
CA GLU A 68 8.80 1.75 -17.55
C GLU A 68 7.45 2.28 -17.05
N SER A 69 7.53 3.26 -16.16
CA SER A 69 6.40 3.99 -15.58
C SER A 69 6.57 5.48 -15.88
N PRO A 70 5.78 6.04 -16.80
CA PRO A 70 5.87 7.46 -17.14
C PRO A 70 5.70 8.34 -15.89
N ASN A 71 6.63 9.28 -15.69
CA ASN A 71 6.71 10.22 -14.58
C ASN A 71 7.05 9.62 -13.20
N TYR A 72 7.22 8.29 -13.06
CA TYR A 72 7.52 7.65 -11.78
C TYR A 72 8.79 6.80 -11.79
N GLY A 73 9.29 6.39 -12.96
CA GLY A 73 10.49 5.59 -13.11
C GLY A 73 10.21 4.18 -13.60
N GLU A 74 10.39 3.16 -12.79
CA GLU A 74 10.20 1.78 -13.21
C GLU A 74 9.52 0.94 -12.11
N HIS A 75 8.63 0.04 -12.52
CA HIS A 75 8.18 -1.09 -11.72
C HIS A 75 9.11 -2.29 -11.95
N LEU A 76 9.18 -3.20 -10.98
CA LEU A 76 9.93 -4.45 -11.09
C LEU A 76 8.96 -5.64 -11.03
N ARG A 77 9.08 -6.55 -12.00
CA ARG A 77 8.41 -7.85 -11.97
C ARG A 77 9.43 -8.98 -12.03
N VAL A 78 9.39 -9.87 -11.03
CA VAL A 78 10.22 -11.07 -10.96
C VAL A 78 9.31 -12.28 -10.98
N ARG A 79 9.61 -13.28 -11.83
CA ARG A 79 8.94 -14.56 -11.87
C ARG A 79 9.88 -15.67 -11.45
N ALA A 80 9.41 -16.56 -10.61
CA ALA A 80 10.17 -17.70 -10.11
C ALA A 80 9.32 -18.96 -10.04
N PHE A 81 9.96 -20.13 -10.12
CA PHE A 81 9.32 -21.46 -10.01
C PHE A 81 8.19 -21.67 -11.03
N THR A 82 8.42 -21.26 -12.27
CA THR A 82 7.41 -21.27 -13.35
C THR A 82 7.16 -22.65 -13.96
N ASP A 83 7.82 -23.70 -13.48
CA ASP A 83 7.56 -25.10 -13.86
C ASP A 83 6.21 -25.63 -13.28
N ALA A 84 5.61 -24.87 -12.34
CA ALA A 84 4.28 -25.15 -11.83
C ALA A 84 3.23 -25.02 -12.97
N PRO A 85 2.17 -25.87 -12.98
CA PRO A 85 1.13 -25.79 -14.00
C PRO A 85 0.46 -24.40 -14.04
N GLU A 86 0.31 -23.82 -15.22
CA GLU A 86 -0.37 -22.50 -15.36
C GLU A 86 -1.78 -22.50 -14.76
N SER A 87 -2.48 -23.64 -14.82
CA SER A 87 -3.83 -23.80 -14.25
C SER A 87 -3.88 -23.67 -12.71
N SER A 88 -2.75 -23.77 -12.03
CA SER A 88 -2.69 -23.63 -10.56
C SER A 88 -2.77 -22.18 -10.10
N GLY A 89 -2.57 -21.20 -11.00
CA GLY A 89 -2.41 -19.79 -10.65
C GLY A 89 -1.04 -19.48 -10.07
N THR A 90 -0.83 -18.27 -9.56
CA THR A 90 0.44 -17.81 -8.97
C THR A 90 0.25 -17.38 -7.51
N VAL A 91 1.29 -17.41 -6.70
CA VAL A 91 1.38 -16.61 -5.47
C VAL A 91 1.98 -15.27 -5.86
N LEU A 92 1.20 -14.21 -5.70
CA LEU A 92 1.62 -12.85 -6.01
C LEU A 92 2.11 -12.14 -4.75
N LEU A 93 3.37 -11.74 -4.74
CA LEU A 93 3.96 -10.87 -3.73
C LEU A 93 3.88 -9.43 -4.23
N ILE A 94 3.31 -8.52 -3.43
CA ILE A 94 3.18 -7.09 -3.78
C ILE A 94 3.92 -6.23 -2.77
N GLY A 95 4.61 -5.22 -3.29
CA GLY A 95 5.21 -4.13 -2.52
C GLY A 95 5.49 -2.94 -3.42
N HIS A 96 6.17 -1.93 -2.88
CA HIS A 96 6.55 -0.74 -3.63
C HIS A 96 7.98 -0.29 -3.31
N THR A 97 8.58 0.46 -4.24
CA THR A 97 9.96 0.95 -4.16
C THR A 97 10.05 2.46 -3.92
N ASP A 98 8.95 3.16 -4.14
CA ASP A 98 8.87 4.60 -3.86
C ASP A 98 8.66 4.87 -2.36
N THR A 99 8.91 6.10 -1.95
CA THR A 99 8.73 6.57 -0.57
C THR A 99 8.19 8.00 -0.56
N VAL A 100 7.53 8.39 0.54
CA VAL A 100 7.11 9.78 0.77
C VAL A 100 8.25 10.73 1.09
N HIS A 101 9.45 10.21 1.35
CA HIS A 101 10.59 11.01 1.78
C HIS A 101 11.24 11.71 0.59
N PRO A 102 11.34 13.05 0.58
CA PRO A 102 11.96 13.79 -0.52
C PRO A 102 13.46 13.52 -0.61
N ARG A 103 14.03 13.72 -1.80
CA ARG A 103 15.48 13.64 -2.03
C ARG A 103 16.22 14.60 -1.10
N GLY A 104 17.30 14.14 -0.46
CA GLY A 104 18.04 14.84 0.57
C GLY A 104 17.71 14.41 2.00
N SER A 105 16.67 13.62 2.19
CA SER A 105 16.26 13.10 3.52
C SER A 105 17.36 12.32 4.23
N LEU A 106 18.23 11.62 3.50
CA LEU A 106 19.38 10.90 4.03
C LEU A 106 20.42 11.79 4.67
N GLN A 107 20.56 13.05 4.24
CA GLN A 107 21.52 13.99 4.84
C GLN A 107 21.08 14.38 6.25
N GLU A 108 19.77 14.48 6.50
CA GLU A 108 19.20 14.81 7.79
C GLU A 108 19.02 13.56 8.67
N ARG A 109 18.73 12.43 8.06
CA ARG A 109 18.39 11.15 8.70
C ARG A 109 19.19 10.00 8.12
N PRO A 110 20.52 9.95 8.33
CA PRO A 110 21.38 8.91 7.78
C PRO A 110 21.04 7.53 8.37
N TRP A 111 21.41 6.49 7.64
CA TRP A 111 21.38 5.12 8.15
C TRP A 111 22.01 5.04 9.55
N ARG A 112 21.29 4.49 10.51
CA ARG A 112 21.75 4.36 11.90
C ARG A 112 21.23 3.06 12.51
N ALA A 113 22.13 2.31 13.15
CA ALA A 113 21.76 1.14 13.95
C ALA A 113 21.90 1.48 15.44
N SER A 114 20.88 1.20 16.24
CA SER A 114 20.85 1.41 17.69
C SER A 114 19.81 0.51 18.35
N ASP A 115 20.16 -0.14 19.46
CA ASP A 115 19.24 -0.87 20.32
C ASP A 115 18.37 -1.90 19.59
N GLY A 116 18.99 -2.71 18.70
CA GLY A 116 18.28 -3.73 17.91
C GLY A 116 17.38 -3.18 16.81
N ARG A 117 17.48 -1.87 16.53
CA ARG A 117 16.72 -1.18 15.47
C ARG A 117 17.66 -0.60 14.43
N ILE A 118 17.13 -0.51 13.22
CA ILE A 118 17.80 0.20 12.13
C ILE A 118 16.86 1.28 11.61
N TYR A 119 17.39 2.50 11.54
CA TYR A 119 16.69 3.71 11.15
C TYR A 119 17.16 4.17 9.77
N GLY A 120 16.24 4.71 8.99
CA GLY A 120 16.51 5.33 7.69
C GLY A 120 15.23 5.66 6.93
N PRO A 121 15.22 6.66 6.04
CA PRO A 121 14.03 7.03 5.27
C PRO A 121 13.54 5.89 4.38
N GLY A 122 12.27 5.53 4.48
CA GLY A 122 11.63 4.47 3.69
C GLY A 122 12.10 3.06 4.05
N ILE A 123 12.78 2.87 5.18
CA ILE A 123 13.27 1.54 5.59
C ILE A 123 12.12 0.63 5.99
N PHE A 124 11.14 1.14 6.73
CA PHE A 124 9.97 0.41 7.20
C PHE A 124 8.90 0.34 6.10
N ASP A 125 8.68 1.46 5.42
CA ASP A 125 7.72 1.63 4.33
C ASP A 125 8.42 2.00 3.01
N MET A 126 8.85 0.99 2.15
CA MET A 126 8.92 -0.41 2.58
C MET A 126 10.17 -1.10 2.04
N LYS A 127 11.34 -0.39 1.97
CA LYS A 127 12.59 -0.89 1.34
C LYS A 127 13.14 -2.16 1.97
N ALA A 128 13.04 -2.30 3.31
CA ALA A 128 13.45 -3.54 3.97
C ALA A 128 12.61 -4.73 3.52
N ASN A 129 11.33 -4.50 3.25
CA ASN A 129 10.40 -5.53 2.79
C ASN A 129 10.62 -5.90 1.32
N CYS A 130 11.10 -4.96 0.49
CA CYS A 130 11.56 -5.27 -0.87
C CYS A 130 12.77 -6.23 -0.84
N ALA A 131 13.73 -5.99 0.05
CA ALA A 131 14.86 -6.90 0.25
C ALA A 131 14.41 -8.26 0.80
N LEU A 132 13.48 -8.27 1.76
CA LEU A 132 12.88 -9.47 2.34
C LEU A 132 12.25 -10.35 1.25
N ALA A 133 11.48 -9.75 0.33
CA ALA A 133 10.82 -10.47 -0.77
C ALA A 133 11.83 -11.25 -1.63
N VAL A 134 12.93 -10.61 -2.00
CA VAL A 134 13.99 -11.23 -2.80
C VAL A 134 14.67 -12.38 -2.02
N GLU A 135 14.95 -12.17 -0.73
CA GLU A 135 15.54 -13.21 0.13
C GLU A 135 14.59 -14.38 0.41
N VAL A 136 13.27 -14.16 0.45
CA VAL A 136 12.26 -15.23 0.55
C VAL A 136 12.27 -16.13 -0.69
N ILE A 137 12.36 -15.58 -1.89
CA ILE A 137 12.50 -16.35 -3.14
C ILE A 137 13.79 -17.18 -3.08
N ARG A 138 14.89 -16.60 -2.60
CA ARG A 138 16.18 -17.29 -2.39
C ARG A 138 16.07 -18.41 -1.36
N ALA A 139 15.34 -18.20 -0.26
CA ALA A 139 15.12 -19.20 0.77
C ALA A 139 14.36 -20.42 0.23
N LEU A 140 13.29 -20.20 -0.53
CA LEU A 140 12.54 -21.29 -1.19
C LEU A 140 13.43 -22.16 -2.06
N ALA A 141 14.31 -21.55 -2.87
CA ALA A 141 15.26 -22.27 -3.72
C ALA A 141 16.30 -23.02 -2.89
N ALA A 142 16.98 -22.33 -1.97
CA ALA A 142 18.09 -22.89 -1.19
C ALA A 142 17.66 -24.03 -0.26
N LEU A 143 16.44 -23.98 0.26
CA LEU A 143 15.87 -25.01 1.14
C LEU A 143 15.13 -26.12 0.38
N ASN A 144 15.10 -26.06 -0.95
CA ASN A 144 14.34 -26.97 -1.81
C ASN A 144 12.85 -27.06 -1.42
N LEU A 145 12.25 -25.89 -1.12
CA LEU A 145 10.83 -25.73 -0.81
C LEU A 145 10.07 -25.24 -2.05
N ALA A 146 10.15 -26.00 -3.14
CA ALA A 146 9.47 -25.62 -4.39
C ALA A 146 7.95 -25.45 -4.15
N PRO A 147 7.38 -24.28 -4.38
CA PRO A 147 5.96 -24.03 -4.14
C PRO A 147 5.09 -24.72 -5.20
N ARG A 148 3.81 -24.97 -4.90
CA ARG A 148 2.83 -25.55 -5.84
C ARG A 148 2.46 -24.56 -6.95
N HIS A 149 2.56 -23.29 -6.65
CA HIS A 149 2.23 -22.19 -7.53
C HIS A 149 3.50 -21.47 -7.94
N ALA A 150 3.58 -21.03 -9.17
CA ALA A 150 4.63 -20.09 -9.56
C ALA A 150 4.56 -18.84 -8.67
N VAL A 151 5.70 -18.23 -8.40
CA VAL A 151 5.80 -17.01 -7.59
C VAL A 151 6.01 -15.81 -8.51
N THR A 152 5.21 -14.77 -8.35
CA THR A 152 5.43 -13.47 -8.98
C THR A 152 5.66 -12.43 -7.90
N LEU A 153 6.78 -11.72 -7.93
CA LEU A 153 7.00 -10.51 -7.15
C LEU A 153 6.76 -9.31 -8.06
N LEU A 154 5.86 -8.43 -7.65
CA LEU A 154 5.59 -7.15 -8.30
C LEU A 154 5.85 -6.02 -7.31
N LEU A 155 6.83 -5.16 -7.64
CA LEU A 155 7.14 -3.95 -6.89
C LEU A 155 6.78 -2.74 -7.74
N THR A 156 5.83 -1.94 -7.26
CA THR A 156 5.41 -0.69 -7.92
C THR A 156 6.29 0.48 -7.53
N CYS A 157 6.24 1.59 -8.27
CA CYS A 157 7.05 2.78 -8.02
C CYS A 157 6.22 4.05 -7.82
N ASP A 158 4.91 3.90 -7.58
CA ASP A 158 3.96 5.00 -7.44
C ASP A 158 2.85 4.73 -6.42
N GLU A 159 3.09 3.80 -5.46
CA GLU A 159 2.12 3.41 -4.44
C GLU A 159 1.71 4.60 -3.58
N GLU A 160 2.67 5.35 -3.09
CA GLU A 160 2.54 6.48 -2.17
C GLU A 160 1.74 7.67 -2.76
N THR A 161 1.57 7.65 -4.08
CA THR A 161 0.79 8.68 -4.81
C THR A 161 -0.51 8.14 -5.43
N GLY A 162 -0.91 6.91 -5.07
CA GLY A 162 -2.19 6.32 -5.47
C GLY A 162 -2.14 5.39 -6.67
N SER A 163 -0.96 4.90 -7.07
CA SER A 163 -0.71 3.83 -8.05
C SER A 163 -1.30 4.10 -9.42
N ALA A 164 -1.11 5.33 -9.93
CA ALA A 164 -1.65 5.74 -11.23
C ALA A 164 -1.20 4.82 -12.39
N THR A 165 0.01 4.27 -12.31
CA THR A 165 0.59 3.36 -13.31
C THR A 165 0.69 1.91 -12.80
N GLY A 166 0.91 1.72 -11.49
CA GLY A 166 1.04 0.40 -10.85
C GLY A 166 -0.27 -0.39 -10.80
N ARG A 167 -1.41 0.27 -10.63
CA ARG A 167 -2.73 -0.37 -10.51
C ARG A 167 -3.01 -1.38 -11.60
N ALA A 168 -2.80 -1.02 -12.87
CA ALA A 168 -3.09 -1.90 -13.99
C ALA A 168 -2.24 -3.19 -13.97
N LEU A 169 -0.98 -3.08 -13.52
CA LEU A 169 -0.08 -4.22 -13.36
C LEU A 169 -0.51 -5.12 -12.20
N VAL A 170 -0.85 -4.52 -11.05
CA VAL A 170 -1.35 -5.25 -9.88
C VAL A 170 -2.62 -6.02 -10.24
N GLU A 171 -3.59 -5.37 -10.87
CA GLU A 171 -4.83 -6.02 -11.29
C GLU A 171 -4.60 -7.14 -12.32
N ALA A 172 -3.67 -6.94 -13.27
CA ALA A 172 -3.36 -7.96 -14.28
C ALA A 172 -2.74 -9.22 -13.66
N GLU A 173 -1.79 -9.06 -12.74
CA GLU A 173 -1.17 -10.20 -12.04
C GLU A 173 -2.15 -10.83 -11.03
N ALA A 174 -2.97 -10.04 -10.32
CA ALA A 174 -3.95 -10.53 -9.37
C ALA A 174 -5.01 -11.43 -10.03
N ARG A 175 -5.46 -11.12 -11.26
CA ARG A 175 -6.40 -11.98 -12.01
C ARG A 175 -5.87 -13.39 -12.27
N ARG A 176 -4.55 -13.58 -12.21
CA ARG A 176 -3.86 -14.87 -12.41
C ARG A 176 -3.44 -15.49 -11.08
N ALA A 177 -3.60 -14.77 -9.97
CA ALA A 177 -3.13 -15.21 -8.68
C ALA A 177 -4.12 -16.17 -7.99
N HIS A 178 -3.58 -17.22 -7.38
CA HIS A 178 -4.26 -18.06 -6.40
C HIS A 178 -4.45 -17.28 -5.10
N SER A 179 -3.42 -16.54 -4.68
CA SER A 179 -3.41 -15.70 -3.48
C SER A 179 -2.42 -14.53 -3.63
N VAL A 180 -2.63 -13.49 -2.85
CA VAL A 180 -1.81 -12.28 -2.83
C VAL A 180 -1.28 -12.05 -1.42
N LEU A 181 0.03 -11.86 -1.30
CA LEU A 181 0.76 -11.57 -0.08
C LEU A 181 1.37 -10.17 -0.19
N VAL A 182 0.89 -9.25 0.61
CA VAL A 182 1.31 -7.85 0.56
C VAL A 182 2.36 -7.61 1.64
N LEU A 183 3.51 -7.11 1.20
CA LEU A 183 4.71 -6.96 2.03
C LEU A 183 4.77 -5.61 2.76
N GLU A 184 3.64 -4.92 2.84
CA GLU A 184 3.50 -3.72 3.66
C GLU A 184 3.92 -3.97 5.11
N PRO A 185 4.34 -2.94 5.84
CA PRO A 185 4.61 -3.03 7.27
C PRO A 185 3.46 -3.70 8.04
N PRO A 186 3.70 -4.50 9.07
CA PRO A 186 2.64 -5.01 9.93
C PRO A 186 1.98 -3.88 10.75
N ALA A 187 0.84 -4.18 11.35
CA ALA A 187 0.26 -3.32 12.38
C ALA A 187 1.00 -3.52 13.72
N PRO A 188 0.90 -2.57 14.68
CA PRO A 188 1.59 -2.65 15.97
C PRO A 188 1.46 -4.03 16.64
N GLY A 189 2.59 -4.54 17.10
CA GLY A 189 2.71 -5.90 17.67
C GLY A 189 2.82 -6.99 16.62
N GLY A 190 3.27 -6.66 15.42
CA GLY A 190 3.54 -7.61 14.35
C GLY A 190 2.30 -8.24 13.73
N ARG A 191 1.10 -7.65 13.92
CA ARG A 191 -0.17 -8.20 13.42
C ARG A 191 -0.31 -7.98 11.92
N VAL A 192 -0.76 -9.01 11.21
CA VAL A 192 -1.10 -8.91 9.80
C VAL A 192 -2.45 -8.19 9.61
N LYS A 193 -2.67 -7.68 8.41
CA LYS A 193 -3.85 -6.90 8.06
C LYS A 193 -4.77 -7.76 7.19
N THR A 194 -5.93 -8.12 7.74
CA THR A 194 -6.98 -8.90 7.04
C THR A 194 -8.10 -8.02 6.51
N ALA A 195 -8.08 -6.72 6.86
CA ALA A 195 -8.97 -5.72 6.30
C ALA A 195 -8.29 -4.36 6.22
N ARG A 196 -8.55 -3.62 5.14
CA ARG A 196 -8.15 -2.23 4.94
C ARG A 196 -9.32 -1.42 4.44
N LYS A 197 -9.49 -0.20 4.92
CA LYS A 197 -10.48 0.71 4.33
C LYS A 197 -10.13 1.01 2.87
N GLY A 198 -11.16 1.22 2.07
CA GLY A 198 -11.03 1.84 0.76
C GLY A 198 -10.92 3.35 0.88
N THR A 199 -10.47 4.00 -0.18
CA THR A 199 -10.23 5.44 -0.24
C THR A 199 -10.88 6.06 -1.47
N GLY A 200 -11.42 7.27 -1.31
CA GLY A 200 -11.89 8.11 -2.41
C GLY A 200 -11.41 9.54 -2.21
N ILE A 201 -11.07 10.20 -3.30
CA ILE A 201 -10.65 11.59 -3.31
C ILE A 201 -11.57 12.36 -4.25
N PHE A 202 -12.17 13.44 -3.76
CA PHE A 202 -13.07 14.27 -4.55
C PHE A 202 -12.73 15.75 -4.37
N THR A 203 -13.06 16.54 -5.39
CA THR A 203 -13.03 17.99 -5.34
C THR A 203 -14.42 18.52 -5.68
N ILE A 204 -14.94 19.43 -4.91
CA ILE A 204 -16.17 20.15 -5.20
C ILE A 204 -15.83 21.62 -5.47
N GLU A 205 -16.19 22.11 -6.64
CA GLU A 205 -16.04 23.50 -7.08
C GLU A 205 -17.41 24.17 -7.05
N ALA A 206 -17.49 25.41 -6.55
CA ALA A 206 -18.67 26.23 -6.57
C ALA A 206 -18.41 27.53 -7.34
N HIS A 207 -19.28 27.82 -8.31
CA HIS A 207 -19.25 29.02 -9.14
C HIS A 207 -20.52 29.84 -8.89
N GLY A 208 -20.38 30.91 -8.16
CA GLY A 208 -21.44 31.82 -7.77
C GLY A 208 -21.44 33.10 -8.61
N ILE A 209 -21.93 34.20 -8.02
CA ILE A 209 -22.04 35.53 -8.65
C ILE A 209 -21.41 36.58 -7.74
N ALA A 210 -20.39 37.27 -8.25
CA ALA A 210 -19.76 38.36 -7.51
C ALA A 210 -20.69 39.57 -7.41
N ALA A 211 -20.70 40.24 -6.25
CA ALA A 211 -21.38 41.52 -6.04
C ALA A 211 -20.66 42.32 -4.94
N HIS A 212 -20.92 43.60 -4.87
CA HIS A 212 -20.40 44.41 -3.76
C HIS A 212 -21.20 44.10 -2.49
N ALA A 213 -20.54 43.57 -1.47
CA ALA A 213 -21.20 43.04 -0.28
C ALA A 213 -22.00 44.06 0.54
N GLY A 214 -21.70 45.36 0.40
CA GLY A 214 -22.40 46.42 1.10
C GLY A 214 -23.37 47.27 0.25
N LEU A 215 -23.29 47.16 -1.09
CA LEU A 215 -24.16 47.96 -1.98
C LEU A 215 -25.31 47.16 -2.59
N GLU A 216 -25.02 45.98 -3.10
CA GLU A 216 -25.97 45.13 -3.85
C GLU A 216 -25.80 43.67 -3.53
N PRO A 217 -25.75 43.27 -2.23
CA PRO A 217 -25.48 41.85 -1.85
C PRO A 217 -26.50 40.86 -2.42
N GLU A 218 -27.75 41.32 -2.66
CA GLU A 218 -28.83 40.49 -3.23
C GLU A 218 -28.58 40.06 -4.69
N LYS A 219 -27.74 40.82 -5.42
CA LYS A 219 -27.32 40.45 -6.79
C LYS A 219 -26.24 39.36 -6.79
N GLY A 220 -25.57 39.13 -5.65
CA GLY A 220 -24.56 38.14 -5.49
C GLY A 220 -25.13 36.77 -5.16
N ALA A 221 -24.33 35.72 -5.44
CA ALA A 221 -24.55 34.35 -4.95
C ALA A 221 -23.20 33.80 -4.44
N SER A 222 -23.13 33.52 -3.14
CA SER A 222 -21.86 33.24 -2.47
C SER A 222 -21.42 31.78 -2.68
N ALA A 223 -20.31 31.58 -3.40
CA ALA A 223 -19.68 30.29 -3.56
C ALA A 223 -19.13 29.72 -2.23
N ILE A 224 -18.61 30.61 -1.34
CA ILE A 224 -18.14 30.18 -0.01
C ILE A 224 -19.29 29.64 0.85
N LEU A 225 -20.46 30.34 0.84
CA LEU A 225 -21.61 29.86 1.60
C LEU A 225 -22.12 28.53 1.05
N GLU A 226 -22.08 28.34 -0.27
CA GLU A 226 -22.43 27.08 -0.91
C GLU A 226 -21.48 25.95 -0.43
N ILE A 227 -20.16 26.16 -0.50
CA ILE A 227 -19.17 25.17 -0.02
C ILE A 227 -19.39 24.87 1.47
N ALA A 228 -19.66 25.87 2.31
CA ALA A 228 -19.93 25.65 3.73
C ALA A 228 -21.12 24.70 3.96
N ARG A 229 -22.21 24.86 3.22
CA ARG A 229 -23.39 23.99 3.27
C ARG A 229 -23.08 22.58 2.73
N GLN A 230 -22.29 22.47 1.67
CA GLN A 230 -21.84 21.19 1.15
C GLN A 230 -20.93 20.46 2.17
N ILE A 231 -20.07 21.17 2.91
CA ILE A 231 -19.27 20.62 3.99
C ILE A 231 -20.18 20.02 5.08
N GLU A 232 -21.19 20.73 5.55
CA GLU A 232 -22.15 20.22 6.54
C GLU A 232 -22.83 18.94 6.04
N ARG A 233 -23.32 18.94 4.78
CA ARG A 233 -23.92 17.76 4.14
C ARG A 233 -22.97 16.59 4.08
N LEU A 234 -21.70 16.81 3.70
CA LEU A 234 -20.68 15.78 3.60
C LEU A 234 -20.32 15.21 4.97
N HIS A 235 -20.12 16.08 5.98
CA HIS A 235 -19.84 15.62 7.34
C HIS A 235 -20.97 14.80 7.96
N ALA A 236 -22.23 15.06 7.58
CA ALA A 236 -23.38 14.26 8.01
C ALA A 236 -23.38 12.82 7.47
N MET A 237 -22.50 12.50 6.49
CA MET A 237 -22.34 11.14 5.97
C MET A 237 -21.38 10.29 6.82
N ASN A 238 -20.71 10.86 7.83
CA ASN A 238 -19.83 10.10 8.71
C ASN A 238 -20.62 9.06 9.50
N ASP A 239 -20.11 7.83 9.52
CA ASP A 239 -20.65 6.74 10.33
C ASP A 239 -19.48 5.89 10.88
N PRO A 240 -18.95 6.22 12.06
CA PRO A 240 -17.87 5.47 12.69
C PRO A 240 -18.21 4.01 12.96
N SER A 241 -19.49 3.70 13.19
CA SER A 241 -19.95 2.32 13.46
C SER A 241 -19.80 1.42 12.23
N ARG A 242 -19.89 1.97 11.03
CA ARG A 242 -19.66 1.32 9.74
C ARG A 242 -18.25 1.57 9.17
N GLY A 243 -17.41 2.26 9.92
CA GLY A 243 -16.06 2.62 9.48
C GLY A 243 -16.02 3.67 8.36
N ILE A 244 -17.09 4.47 8.21
CA ILE A 244 -17.19 5.52 7.21
C ILE A 244 -16.62 6.83 7.77
N THR A 245 -15.70 7.44 7.03
CA THR A 245 -15.15 8.77 7.33
C THR A 245 -15.17 9.63 6.08
N VAL A 246 -15.81 10.80 6.17
CA VAL A 246 -15.79 11.84 5.13
C VAL A 246 -15.15 13.06 5.76
N ASN A 247 -13.99 13.44 5.25
CA ASN A 247 -13.23 14.58 5.74
C ASN A 247 -13.04 15.61 4.64
N VAL A 248 -13.44 16.86 4.90
CA VAL A 248 -13.09 17.99 4.05
C VAL A 248 -11.84 18.63 4.64
N GLY A 249 -10.69 18.31 4.06
CA GLY A 249 -9.38 18.69 4.61
C GLY A 249 -8.83 20.01 4.09
N VAL A 250 -9.28 20.44 2.91
CA VAL A 250 -8.80 21.69 2.26
C VAL A 250 -9.99 22.48 1.74
N VAL A 251 -9.98 23.79 1.94
CA VAL A 251 -10.99 24.73 1.41
C VAL A 251 -10.30 26.00 0.95
N HIS A 252 -10.63 26.46 -0.25
CA HIS A 252 -10.18 27.72 -0.81
C HIS A 252 -11.35 28.52 -1.35
N GLY A 253 -11.28 29.85 -1.31
CA GLY A 253 -12.34 30.67 -1.91
C GLY A 253 -12.26 32.15 -1.61
N GLY A 254 -12.94 32.94 -2.45
CA GLY A 254 -13.05 34.36 -2.32
C GLY A 254 -11.79 35.15 -2.70
N THR A 255 -11.91 36.48 -2.77
CA THR A 255 -10.80 37.37 -3.15
C THR A 255 -10.62 38.53 -2.16
N ARG A 256 -11.71 39.16 -1.70
CA ARG A 256 -11.72 40.28 -0.77
C ARG A 256 -12.96 40.24 0.13
N SER A 257 -12.84 40.73 1.34
CA SER A 257 -13.91 40.71 2.36
C SER A 257 -15.17 41.53 1.98
N ASN A 258 -15.05 42.51 1.10
CA ASN A 258 -16.16 43.35 0.64
C ASN A 258 -16.76 42.89 -0.71
N VAL A 259 -16.45 41.69 -1.17
CA VAL A 259 -16.99 41.09 -2.40
C VAL A 259 -17.70 39.79 -2.04
N VAL A 260 -18.94 39.60 -2.50
CA VAL A 260 -19.59 38.28 -2.47
C VAL A 260 -18.76 37.31 -3.31
N PRO A 261 -18.23 36.21 -2.75
CA PRO A 261 -17.28 35.37 -3.46
C PRO A 261 -17.95 34.56 -4.59
N ALA A 262 -17.39 34.66 -5.80
CA ALA A 262 -17.87 33.93 -6.96
C ALA A 262 -17.23 32.54 -7.11
N GLU A 263 -16.10 32.29 -6.48
CA GLU A 263 -15.34 31.06 -6.62
C GLU A 263 -15.00 30.50 -5.24
N ALA A 264 -15.20 29.19 -5.06
CA ALA A 264 -14.71 28.41 -3.93
C ALA A 264 -14.59 26.95 -4.30
N GLU A 265 -13.68 26.24 -3.64
CA GLU A 265 -13.50 24.79 -3.80
C GLU A 265 -13.18 24.12 -2.46
N ALA A 266 -13.44 22.81 -2.39
CA ALA A 266 -13.10 21.98 -1.25
C ALA A 266 -12.60 20.60 -1.72
N GLU A 267 -11.59 20.06 -1.01
CA GLU A 267 -11.07 18.72 -1.22
C GLU A 267 -11.56 17.77 -0.13
N ILE A 268 -11.97 16.59 -0.55
CA ILE A 268 -12.65 15.58 0.28
C ILE A 268 -11.85 14.29 0.26
N ASP A 269 -11.46 13.79 1.43
CA ASP A 269 -10.99 12.42 1.66
C ASP A 269 -12.17 11.58 2.15
N LEU A 270 -12.43 10.48 1.46
CA LEU A 270 -13.45 9.51 1.81
C LEU A 270 -12.76 8.19 2.20
N ARG A 271 -13.17 7.61 3.34
CA ARG A 271 -12.79 6.27 3.79
C ARG A 271 -14.03 5.43 4.08
N PHE A 272 -13.98 4.14 3.70
CA PHE A 272 -15.10 3.20 3.87
C PHE A 272 -14.59 1.77 4.01
N SER A 273 -15.40 0.91 4.65
CA SER A 273 -15.00 -0.47 4.96
C SER A 273 -15.58 -1.51 3.99
N THR A 274 -16.63 -1.16 3.21
CA THR A 274 -17.29 -2.10 2.30
C THR A 274 -17.44 -1.53 0.88
N ALA A 275 -17.44 -2.39 -0.12
CA ALA A 275 -17.68 -2.00 -1.51
C ALA A 275 -19.11 -1.46 -1.74
N GLU A 276 -20.07 -1.89 -0.91
CA GLU A 276 -21.44 -1.37 -0.96
C GLU A 276 -21.49 0.10 -0.53
N ASP A 277 -20.80 0.43 0.59
CA ASP A 277 -20.70 1.81 1.08
C ASP A 277 -19.96 2.70 0.09
N ALA A 278 -18.89 2.20 -0.54
CA ALA A 278 -18.17 2.91 -1.59
C ALA A 278 -19.12 3.43 -2.67
N LYS A 279 -19.93 2.55 -3.25
CA LYS A 279 -20.88 2.89 -4.33
C LYS A 279 -21.92 3.92 -3.88
N LYS A 280 -22.47 3.77 -2.65
CA LYS A 280 -23.49 4.67 -2.11
C LYS A 280 -22.91 6.06 -1.86
N LEU A 281 -21.73 6.13 -1.24
CA LEU A 281 -21.07 7.37 -0.87
C LEU A 281 -20.57 8.12 -2.12
N GLU A 282 -19.93 7.42 -3.05
CA GLU A 282 -19.50 8.01 -4.32
C GLU A 282 -20.68 8.61 -5.09
N ALA A 283 -21.78 7.86 -5.24
CA ALA A 283 -22.98 8.35 -5.89
C ALA A 283 -23.59 9.57 -5.17
N ALA A 284 -23.59 9.60 -3.82
CA ALA A 284 -24.09 10.70 -3.03
C ALA A 284 -23.20 11.96 -3.14
N ILE A 285 -21.89 11.79 -3.22
CA ILE A 285 -20.93 12.90 -3.38
C ILE A 285 -21.02 13.48 -4.80
N LEU A 286 -20.94 12.63 -5.84
CA LEU A 286 -21.01 13.06 -7.24
C LEU A 286 -22.38 13.63 -7.61
N GLY A 287 -23.45 13.14 -6.98
CA GLY A 287 -24.82 13.59 -7.16
C GLY A 287 -25.18 14.88 -6.39
N ALA A 288 -24.22 15.60 -5.82
CA ALA A 288 -24.45 16.83 -5.10
C ALA A 288 -25.19 17.87 -5.95
N ARG A 289 -26.13 18.59 -5.33
CA ARG A 289 -26.88 19.68 -5.94
C ARG A 289 -26.63 20.97 -5.16
N PRO A 290 -26.64 22.13 -5.81
CA PRO A 290 -26.49 23.41 -5.13
C PRO A 290 -27.66 23.67 -4.19
N PHE A 291 -27.39 24.34 -3.06
CA PHE A 291 -28.41 24.88 -2.14
C PHE A 291 -28.97 26.23 -2.63
N ASP A 292 -28.14 27.01 -3.32
CA ASP A 292 -28.60 28.23 -4.03
C ASP A 292 -28.59 27.93 -5.53
N GLU A 293 -29.76 27.98 -6.18
CA GLU A 293 -29.92 27.68 -7.60
C GLU A 293 -29.10 28.58 -8.55
N ARG A 294 -28.66 29.75 -8.07
CA ARG A 294 -27.80 30.69 -8.79
C ARG A 294 -26.31 30.25 -8.78
N VAL A 295 -25.94 29.33 -7.90
CA VAL A 295 -24.59 28.75 -7.83
C VAL A 295 -24.53 27.48 -8.67
N LYS A 296 -23.49 27.34 -9.47
CA LYS A 296 -23.19 26.07 -10.16
C LYS A 296 -22.15 25.32 -9.38
N ILE A 297 -22.41 24.04 -9.10
CA ILE A 297 -21.40 23.17 -8.49
C ILE A 297 -20.91 22.15 -9.51
N LYS A 298 -19.64 21.80 -9.40
CA LYS A 298 -19.01 20.73 -10.16
C LYS A 298 -18.25 19.83 -9.19
N VAL A 299 -18.55 18.54 -9.21
CA VAL A 299 -17.85 17.55 -8.42
C VAL A 299 -17.04 16.67 -9.34
N ARG A 300 -15.77 16.45 -8.99
CA ARG A 300 -14.87 15.53 -9.70
C ARG A 300 -14.15 14.65 -8.69
N GLY A 301 -13.61 13.52 -9.17
CA GLY A 301 -12.94 12.52 -8.36
C GLY A 301 -13.66 11.19 -8.39
N GLY A 302 -13.36 10.35 -7.43
CA GLY A 302 -13.96 9.02 -7.33
C GLY A 302 -13.24 8.16 -6.30
N VAL A 303 -13.66 6.91 -6.24
CA VAL A 303 -12.98 5.88 -5.46
C VAL A 303 -11.64 5.54 -6.12
N ASN A 304 -10.55 5.76 -5.39
CA ASN A 304 -9.20 5.40 -5.84
C ASN A 304 -8.91 3.92 -5.52
N ARG A 305 -8.97 3.53 -4.25
CA ARG A 305 -8.77 2.16 -3.82
C ARG A 305 -10.06 1.58 -3.23
N PRO A 306 -10.57 0.44 -3.76
CA PRO A 306 -11.67 -0.30 -3.12
C PRO A 306 -11.23 -0.83 -1.75
N PRO A 307 -12.14 -1.30 -0.88
CA PRO A 307 -11.74 -1.87 0.40
C PRO A 307 -11.14 -3.28 0.25
N LEU A 308 -10.22 -3.64 1.14
CA LEU A 308 -9.88 -5.03 1.41
C LEU A 308 -10.80 -5.50 2.54
N GLU A 309 -11.77 -6.33 2.20
CA GLU A 309 -12.73 -6.87 3.17
C GLU A 309 -12.25 -8.23 3.70
N ARG A 310 -12.45 -8.50 4.99
CA ARG A 310 -12.16 -9.79 5.62
C ARG A 310 -13.18 -10.85 5.19
N THR A 311 -13.03 -11.34 3.97
CA THR A 311 -13.87 -12.42 3.43
C THR A 311 -13.49 -13.78 4.03
N GLU A 312 -14.31 -14.81 3.78
CA GLU A 312 -13.97 -16.20 4.16
C GLU A 312 -12.65 -16.67 3.54
N LYS A 313 -12.34 -16.24 2.31
CA LYS A 313 -11.07 -16.56 1.65
C LYS A 313 -9.88 -15.92 2.35
N VAL A 314 -10.01 -14.67 2.77
CA VAL A 314 -8.98 -13.95 3.54
C VAL A 314 -8.79 -14.61 4.91
N ALA A 315 -9.89 -14.99 5.57
CA ALA A 315 -9.83 -15.68 6.85
C ALA A 315 -9.09 -17.04 6.74
N LYS A 316 -9.36 -17.84 5.71
CA LYS A 316 -8.65 -19.11 5.47
C LYS A 316 -7.15 -18.89 5.21
N LEU A 317 -6.79 -17.84 4.45
CA LEU A 317 -5.38 -17.49 4.21
C LEU A 317 -4.68 -17.06 5.51
N PHE A 318 -5.36 -16.29 6.36
CA PHE A 318 -4.85 -15.93 7.68
C PHE A 318 -4.67 -17.15 8.59
N GLU A 319 -5.63 -18.09 8.63
CA GLU A 319 -5.49 -19.33 9.42
C GLU A 319 -4.27 -20.13 8.97
N LEU A 320 -4.03 -20.27 7.67
CA LEU A 320 -2.82 -20.91 7.15
C LEU A 320 -1.54 -20.19 7.61
N ALA A 321 -1.52 -18.86 7.57
CA ALA A 321 -0.38 -18.09 8.06
C ALA A 321 -0.18 -18.27 9.58
N ARG A 322 -1.26 -18.40 10.36
CA ARG A 322 -1.23 -18.68 11.79
C ARG A 322 -0.68 -20.07 12.09
N GLU A 323 -1.05 -21.07 11.29
CA GLU A 323 -0.50 -22.43 11.40
C GLU A 323 1.01 -22.45 11.12
N VAL A 324 1.46 -21.71 10.09
CA VAL A 324 2.89 -21.55 9.78
C VAL A 324 3.61 -20.84 10.93
N ALA A 325 3.05 -19.76 11.48
CA ALA A 325 3.62 -19.05 12.62
C ALA A 325 3.75 -19.93 13.87
N ALA A 326 2.80 -20.83 14.11
CA ALA A 326 2.86 -21.81 15.20
C ALA A 326 4.03 -22.79 15.04
N GLN A 327 4.43 -23.15 13.80
CA GLN A 327 5.64 -23.95 13.56
C GLN A 327 6.93 -23.18 13.85
N LEU A 328 6.86 -21.85 13.87
CA LEU A 328 7.95 -20.92 14.19
C LEU A 328 7.93 -20.48 15.66
N ASP A 329 7.09 -21.10 16.50
CA ASP A 329 6.92 -20.84 17.93
C ASP A 329 6.52 -19.38 18.26
N PHE A 330 5.69 -18.74 17.42
CA PHE A 330 5.09 -17.45 17.75
C PHE A 330 3.59 -17.38 17.37
N GLU A 331 2.88 -16.51 18.06
CA GLU A 331 1.46 -16.22 17.78
C GLU A 331 1.33 -15.09 16.75
N LEU A 332 0.61 -15.34 15.67
CA LEU A 332 0.31 -14.35 14.65
C LEU A 332 -1.09 -13.79 14.86
N GLY A 333 -1.18 -12.51 15.20
CA GLY A 333 -2.45 -11.80 15.31
C GLY A 333 -2.88 -11.14 13.99
N GLU A 334 -4.17 -10.80 13.89
CA GLU A 334 -4.72 -10.04 12.77
C GLU A 334 -5.37 -8.72 13.23
N THR A 335 -5.57 -7.80 12.30
CA THR A 335 -6.29 -6.54 12.54
C THR A 335 -6.87 -5.94 11.26
N ALA A 336 -7.80 -4.99 11.43
CA ALA A 336 -8.27 -4.08 10.40
C ALA A 336 -7.60 -2.71 10.55
N VAL A 337 -7.26 -2.04 9.45
CA VAL A 337 -6.62 -0.72 9.47
C VAL A 337 -7.33 0.29 8.56
N GLY A 338 -7.11 1.59 8.85
CA GLY A 338 -7.74 2.70 8.10
C GLY A 338 -7.01 3.09 6.81
N GLY A 339 -5.74 2.71 6.65
CA GLY A 339 -4.95 2.99 5.46
C GLY A 339 -5.16 1.91 4.39
N ALA A 340 -5.10 2.29 3.12
CA ALA A 340 -5.14 1.38 1.98
C ALA A 340 -3.73 0.98 1.54
N SER A 341 -3.62 0.00 0.64
CA SER A 341 -2.41 -0.40 -0.07
C SER A 341 -2.77 -0.90 -1.48
N ASP A 342 -1.78 -1.26 -2.27
CA ASP A 342 -2.01 -1.90 -3.57
C ASP A 342 -2.72 -3.26 -3.45
N GLY A 343 -2.67 -3.91 -2.29
CA GLY A 343 -3.44 -5.11 -1.99
C GLY A 343 -4.96 -4.92 -2.11
N ASN A 344 -5.45 -3.70 -1.92
CA ASN A 344 -6.85 -3.35 -2.08
C ASN A 344 -7.36 -3.60 -3.53
N PHE A 345 -6.52 -3.35 -4.55
CA PHE A 345 -6.88 -3.62 -5.95
C PHE A 345 -7.06 -5.11 -6.21
N ALA A 346 -6.19 -5.95 -5.63
CA ALA A 346 -6.31 -7.40 -5.75
C ALA A 346 -7.55 -7.94 -5.01
N ALA A 347 -7.84 -7.42 -3.82
CA ALA A 347 -9.01 -7.79 -3.03
C ALA A 347 -10.34 -7.51 -3.78
N ALA A 348 -10.41 -6.40 -4.54
CA ALA A 348 -11.57 -6.06 -5.36
C ALA A 348 -11.86 -7.07 -6.48
N LEU A 349 -10.86 -7.88 -6.85
CA LEU A 349 -11.01 -8.96 -7.83
C LEU A 349 -11.42 -10.30 -7.17
N ASN A 350 -11.77 -10.28 -5.88
CA ASN A 350 -12.16 -11.46 -5.10
C ASN A 350 -11.04 -12.52 -4.97
N VAL A 351 -9.78 -12.08 -5.05
CA VAL A 351 -8.60 -12.90 -4.74
C VAL A 351 -8.33 -12.82 -3.23
N PRO A 352 -7.96 -13.93 -2.56
CA PRO A 352 -7.58 -13.86 -1.14
C PRO A 352 -6.29 -13.06 -0.97
N VAL A 353 -6.33 -12.05 -0.11
CA VAL A 353 -5.21 -11.14 0.17
C VAL A 353 -4.86 -11.19 1.65
N LEU A 354 -3.59 -11.37 1.99
CA LEU A 354 -3.07 -11.16 3.33
C LEU A 354 -2.01 -10.06 3.28
N ASP A 355 -2.21 -9.02 4.08
CA ASP A 355 -1.41 -7.81 4.05
C ASP A 355 -0.66 -7.61 5.38
N GLY A 356 0.35 -6.74 5.41
CA GLY A 356 1.15 -6.49 6.61
C GLY A 356 2.12 -7.62 6.94
N LEU A 357 2.66 -8.26 5.93
CA LEU A 357 3.59 -9.39 6.06
C LEU A 357 5.05 -8.96 6.18
N GLY A 358 5.34 -7.67 6.12
CA GLY A 358 6.68 -7.11 6.25
C GLY A 358 7.27 -7.23 7.66
N ILE A 359 8.51 -6.76 7.79
CA ILE A 359 9.30 -6.72 9.03
C ILE A 359 8.65 -5.72 10.00
N ASP A 360 8.60 -6.06 11.28
CA ASP A 360 8.07 -5.19 12.33
C ASP A 360 8.98 -3.97 12.57
N GLY A 361 8.37 -2.88 12.97
CA GLY A 361 9.01 -1.59 13.16
C GLY A 361 7.99 -0.52 13.50
N ASP A 362 8.35 0.74 13.25
CA ASP A 362 7.44 1.87 13.48
C ASP A 362 7.88 3.10 12.67
N GLY A 363 7.01 4.09 12.61
CA GLY A 363 7.31 5.40 12.08
C GLY A 363 7.19 5.51 10.56
N ALA A 364 6.35 4.71 9.90
CA ALA A 364 6.01 4.96 8.50
C ALA A 364 5.67 6.45 8.29
N HIS A 365 6.30 7.08 7.28
CA HIS A 365 6.19 8.53 6.96
C HIS A 365 6.75 9.48 8.04
N ALA A 366 7.37 8.97 9.11
CA ALA A 366 7.87 9.79 10.21
C ALA A 366 9.42 9.86 10.26
N ILE A 367 9.93 10.83 11.02
CA ILE A 367 11.37 11.04 11.13
C ILE A 367 12.10 9.94 11.94
N HIS A 368 11.38 9.15 12.73
CA HIS A 368 11.90 8.06 13.56
C HIS A 368 11.68 6.67 12.93
N GLU A 369 11.41 6.62 11.65
CA GLU A 369 11.17 5.40 10.89
C GLU A 369 12.28 4.38 11.07
N HIS A 370 11.91 3.14 11.44
CA HIS A 370 12.85 2.07 11.72
C HIS A 370 12.24 0.68 11.59
N ILE A 371 13.10 -0.32 11.47
CA ILE A 371 12.75 -1.74 11.56
C ILE A 371 13.38 -2.38 12.79
N ILE A 372 12.80 -3.50 13.26
CA ILE A 372 13.33 -4.35 14.34
C ILE A 372 14.15 -5.47 13.74
N VAL A 373 15.45 -5.52 14.07
CA VAL A 373 16.41 -6.46 13.46
C VAL A 373 16.05 -7.92 13.77
N ASP A 374 15.62 -8.19 14.99
CA ASP A 374 15.28 -9.56 15.44
C ASP A 374 14.02 -10.13 14.77
N ASP A 375 13.17 -9.28 14.18
CA ASP A 375 11.97 -9.74 13.45
C ASP A 375 12.27 -10.20 12.01
N ILE A 376 13.42 -9.82 11.44
CA ILE A 376 13.79 -10.13 10.06
C ILE A 376 13.70 -11.63 9.78
N ALA A 377 14.37 -12.45 10.60
CA ALA A 377 14.42 -13.90 10.40
C ALA A 377 13.02 -14.52 10.55
N ARG A 378 12.24 -14.05 11.51
CA ARG A 378 10.89 -14.52 11.79
C ARG A 378 9.96 -14.25 10.60
N ARG A 379 9.97 -13.02 10.05
CA ARG A 379 9.14 -12.64 8.90
C ARG A 379 9.56 -13.36 7.63
N GLY A 380 10.86 -13.49 7.39
CA GLY A 380 11.37 -14.26 6.27
C GLY A 380 10.94 -15.72 6.32
N ALA A 381 11.06 -16.37 7.49
CA ALA A 381 10.63 -17.74 7.69
C ALA A 381 9.10 -17.91 7.57
N LEU A 382 8.31 -16.95 8.10
CA LEU A 382 6.86 -16.94 7.96
C LEU A 382 6.43 -16.88 6.49
N LEU A 383 6.97 -15.94 5.73
CA LEU A 383 6.66 -15.80 4.29
C LEU A 383 7.09 -17.03 3.49
N THR A 384 8.29 -17.55 3.76
CA THR A 384 8.79 -18.77 3.11
C THR A 384 7.86 -19.95 3.38
N GLY A 385 7.46 -20.14 4.64
CA GLY A 385 6.55 -21.22 5.05
C GLY A 385 5.16 -21.04 4.44
N LEU A 386 4.63 -19.84 4.41
CA LEU A 386 3.32 -19.54 3.83
C LEU A 386 3.28 -19.85 2.34
N ILE A 387 4.29 -19.41 1.58
CA ILE A 387 4.39 -19.68 0.13
C ILE A 387 4.54 -21.17 -0.14
N ALA A 388 5.36 -21.88 0.65
CA ALA A 388 5.55 -23.32 0.52
C ALA A 388 4.31 -24.14 0.88
N SER A 389 3.39 -23.60 1.69
CA SER A 389 2.16 -24.25 2.15
C SER A 389 0.95 -23.99 1.26
N LEU A 390 0.98 -22.92 0.45
CA LEU A 390 -0.02 -22.60 -0.57
C LEU A 390 0.13 -23.54 -1.76
#